data_7e88f8255b9e913898a6abe5d95ff9f3
#
_entry.id   7e88f8255b9e913898a6abe5d95ff9f3
#
_cell.length_a   1.000
_cell.length_b   1.000
_cell.length_c   1.000
_cell.angle_alpha   90.00
_cell.angle_beta   90.00
_cell.angle_gamma   90.00
#
_symmetry.space_group_name_H-M   'P 1'
#
loop_
_entity.id
_entity.type
_entity.pdbx_description
1 polymer ?
#
loop_
_entity_poly.entity_id
_entity_poly.type
_entity_poly.pdbx_seq_one_letter_code
_entity_poly.pdbx_strand_id
1 'polypeptide(L)'
;LIEMDVKKKSRFDKKHGGNRKPQTFRYCAECGELFGPLDRLSRKFCSYKCKVKAQSTGRKTFRKTIAIAKAAQRLLDYYIRTGKIKRAEKCEECGATNKKIEGAHYDYTKPLKVRWLCRSCHIRWDKKNPKNATVIVKRWENYAKKKAKKIN
;
A
#
# COMPACT_ATOMS: atom_id res chain seq x y z
N LEU A 1 -22.38 -13.50 64.41
CA LEU A 1 -20.96 -13.57 64.07
C LEU A 1 -20.73 -14.84 63.27
N ILE A 2 -20.64 -14.73 61.96
CA ILE A 2 -20.35 -15.86 61.07
C ILE A 2 -19.01 -15.55 60.44
N GLU A 3 -17.97 -16.22 60.92
CA GLU A 3 -16.67 -16.25 60.25
C GLU A 3 -16.79 -17.17 59.04
N MET A 4 -16.66 -16.59 57.87
CA MET A 4 -16.59 -17.35 56.62
C MET A 4 -15.13 -17.62 56.29
N ASP A 5 -14.78 -18.90 56.32
CA ASP A 5 -13.49 -19.47 55.97
C ASP A 5 -13.08 -19.13 54.55
N VAL A 6 -12.08 -18.24 54.40
CA VAL A 6 -11.41 -17.97 53.13
C VAL A 6 -10.17 -18.82 53.04
N LYS A 7 -10.28 -20.10 52.73
CA LYS A 7 -9.13 -20.96 52.35
C LYS A 7 -9.55 -22.12 51.45
N LYS A 8 -9.78 -21.80 50.16
CA LYS A 8 -9.54 -22.77 49.09
C LYS A 8 -8.81 -22.05 47.94
N LYS A 9 -7.52 -21.82 48.11
CA LYS A 9 -6.63 -21.54 46.99
C LYS A 9 -6.57 -22.81 46.15
N SER A 10 -7.16 -22.74 44.93
CA SER A 10 -7.15 -23.82 43.98
C SER A 10 -5.70 -24.17 43.58
N ARG A 11 -5.41 -25.47 43.45
CA ARG A 11 -4.11 -26.02 43.03
C ARG A 11 -3.66 -25.56 41.63
N PHE A 12 -4.47 -24.78 40.93
CA PHE A 12 -4.19 -24.26 39.59
C PHE A 12 -3.28 -23.06 39.56
N ASP A 13 -3.12 -22.30 40.66
CA ASP A 13 -2.39 -21.04 40.66
C ASP A 13 -0.86 -21.17 40.77
N LYS A 14 -0.32 -22.38 40.95
CA LYS A 14 1.13 -22.57 41.16
C LYS A 14 1.97 -22.86 39.94
N LYS A 15 1.39 -22.98 38.72
CA LYS A 15 2.17 -23.36 37.51
C LYS A 15 2.49 -22.21 36.53
N HIS A 16 2.01 -20.99 36.74
CA HIS A 16 2.26 -19.88 35.81
C HIS A 16 2.74 -18.61 36.52
N GLY A 17 3.71 -18.77 37.42
CA GLY A 17 4.50 -17.67 38.01
C GLY A 17 5.52 -17.11 37.03
N GLY A 18 5.18 -17.00 35.75
CA GLY A 18 5.98 -16.23 34.75
C GLY A 18 5.74 -14.74 34.93
N ASN A 19 6.82 -13.96 34.97
CA ASN A 19 6.82 -12.49 34.95
C ASN A 19 5.75 -11.99 33.97
N ARG A 20 4.59 -11.59 34.50
CA ARG A 20 3.55 -10.94 33.64
C ARG A 20 4.13 -9.63 33.15
N LYS A 21 4.48 -9.58 31.88
CA LYS A 21 4.91 -8.35 31.23
C LYS A 21 3.83 -7.28 31.44
N PRO A 22 4.21 -6.01 31.63
CA PRO A 22 3.24 -4.93 31.83
C PRO A 22 2.22 -4.96 30.70
N GLN A 23 0.95 -4.92 31.08
CA GLN A 23 -0.16 -4.92 30.12
C GLN A 23 -0.14 -3.61 29.34
N THR A 24 0.03 -3.67 28.04
CA THR A 24 0.06 -2.51 27.17
C THR A 24 -1.28 -2.29 26.50
N PHE A 25 -1.72 -1.04 26.44
CA PHE A 25 -2.90 -0.59 25.71
C PHE A 25 -2.48 0.18 24.47
N ARG A 26 -3.30 0.14 23.42
CA ARG A 26 -3.05 0.87 22.17
C ARG A 26 -4.34 1.40 21.56
N TYR A 27 -4.23 2.43 20.76
CA TYR A 27 -5.33 2.90 19.94
C TYR A 27 -5.45 2.08 18.66
N CYS A 28 -6.68 1.73 18.30
CA CYS A 28 -6.99 1.00 17.09
C CYS A 28 -6.67 1.86 15.85
N ALA A 29 -5.90 1.33 14.91
CA ALA A 29 -5.53 2.03 13.70
C ALA A 29 -6.70 2.29 12.73
N GLU A 30 -7.89 1.72 12.96
CA GLU A 30 -9.08 1.90 12.12
C GLU A 30 -10.15 2.77 12.78
N CYS A 31 -10.51 2.51 14.04
CA CYS A 31 -11.58 3.24 14.74
C CYS A 31 -11.09 4.24 15.78
N GLY A 32 -9.80 4.25 16.11
CA GLY A 32 -9.23 5.14 17.12
C GLY A 32 -9.52 4.75 18.58
N GLU A 33 -10.30 3.70 18.84
CA GLU A 33 -10.63 3.28 20.20
C GLU A 33 -9.44 2.65 20.92
N LEU A 34 -9.33 2.92 22.21
CA LEU A 34 -8.32 2.30 23.09
C LEU A 34 -8.69 0.82 23.30
N PHE A 35 -7.75 -0.08 23.11
CA PHE A 35 -7.95 -1.51 23.34
C PHE A 35 -6.74 -2.17 24.01
N GLY A 36 -7.01 -3.20 24.77
CA GLY A 36 -6.04 -3.97 25.57
C GLY A 36 -6.77 -4.71 26.68
N PRO A 37 -6.03 -5.39 27.54
CA PRO A 37 -4.57 -5.56 27.54
C PRO A 37 -4.06 -6.43 26.42
N LEU A 38 -2.88 -6.12 25.89
CA LEU A 38 -2.28 -6.81 24.77
C LEU A 38 -1.27 -7.85 25.24
N ASP A 39 -1.48 -9.09 24.88
CA ASP A 39 -0.53 -10.19 24.97
C ASP A 39 0.56 -10.12 23.88
N ARG A 40 0.25 -9.49 22.73
CA ARG A 40 1.17 -9.30 21.62
C ARG A 40 1.23 -7.83 21.19
N LEU A 41 2.44 -7.25 21.20
CA LEU A 41 2.69 -5.87 20.76
C LEU A 41 2.43 -5.61 19.26
N SER A 42 2.33 -6.66 18.44
CA SER A 42 2.07 -6.55 17.00
C SER A 42 0.62 -6.25 16.63
N ARG A 43 -0.32 -6.36 17.58
CA ARG A 43 -1.76 -6.15 17.31
C ARG A 43 -2.06 -4.67 17.09
N LYS A 44 -2.57 -4.32 15.89
CA LYS A 44 -2.87 -2.95 15.46
C LYS A 44 -4.36 -2.59 15.50
N PHE A 45 -5.25 -3.57 15.65
CA PHE A 45 -6.69 -3.40 15.56
C PHE A 45 -7.39 -3.97 16.78
N CYS A 46 -8.41 -3.29 17.32
CA CYS A 46 -9.19 -3.73 18.47
C CYS A 46 -9.98 -5.01 18.19
N SER A 47 -10.45 -5.18 16.96
CA SER A 47 -11.30 -6.31 16.56
C SER A 47 -10.95 -6.85 15.18
N TYR A 48 -11.43 -8.05 14.87
CA TYR A 48 -11.37 -8.63 13.52
C TYR A 48 -12.11 -7.75 12.48
N LYS A 49 -13.22 -7.14 12.89
CA LYS A 49 -14.01 -6.21 12.05
C LYS A 49 -13.16 -5.03 11.57
N CYS A 50 -12.44 -4.36 12.47
CA CYS A 50 -11.54 -3.25 12.15
C CYS A 50 -10.39 -3.71 11.25
N LYS A 51 -9.81 -4.88 11.52
CA LYS A 51 -8.76 -5.46 10.65
C LYS A 51 -9.26 -5.70 9.24
N VAL A 52 -10.43 -6.31 9.06
CA VAL A 52 -11.02 -6.59 7.74
C VAL A 52 -11.35 -5.30 7.00
N LYS A 53 -11.93 -4.31 7.70
CA LYS A 53 -12.27 -3.01 7.12
C LYS A 53 -11.01 -2.29 6.59
N ALA A 54 -9.97 -2.18 7.40
CA ALA A 54 -8.69 -1.59 6.99
C ALA A 54 -8.06 -2.33 5.79
N GLN A 55 -8.06 -3.67 5.83
CA GLN A 55 -7.53 -4.49 4.74
C GLN A 55 -8.36 -4.38 3.46
N SER A 56 -9.69 -4.33 3.55
CA SER A 56 -10.57 -4.22 2.39
C SER A 56 -10.39 -2.89 1.66
N THR A 57 -10.24 -1.80 2.40
CA THR A 57 -9.95 -0.47 1.83
C THR A 57 -8.59 -0.45 1.13
N GLY A 58 -7.56 -0.97 1.77
CA GLY A 58 -6.22 -1.08 1.17
C GLY A 58 -6.21 -1.94 -0.10
N ARG A 59 -6.91 -3.09 -0.10
CA ARG A 59 -7.03 -3.96 -1.28
C ARG A 59 -7.76 -3.27 -2.45
N LYS A 60 -8.84 -2.52 -2.18
CA LYS A 60 -9.58 -1.77 -3.22
C LYS A 60 -8.68 -0.71 -3.85
N THR A 61 -7.99 0.09 -3.03
CA THR A 61 -7.05 1.11 -3.50
C THR A 61 -5.91 0.49 -4.32
N PHE A 62 -5.33 -0.60 -3.85
CA PHE A 62 -4.26 -1.31 -4.56
C PHE A 62 -4.72 -1.86 -5.92
N ARG A 63 -5.89 -2.51 -6.00
CA ARG A 63 -6.46 -3.01 -7.27
C ARG A 63 -6.71 -1.86 -8.25
N LYS A 64 -7.25 -0.74 -7.78
CA LYS A 64 -7.50 0.45 -8.60
C LYS A 64 -6.19 1.04 -9.14
N THR A 65 -5.15 1.11 -8.32
CA THR A 65 -3.82 1.57 -8.74
C THR A 65 -3.22 0.67 -9.83
N ILE A 66 -3.32 -0.65 -9.68
CA ILE A 66 -2.86 -1.60 -10.71
C ILE A 66 -3.63 -1.41 -12.02
N ALA A 67 -4.95 -1.24 -11.97
CA ALA A 67 -5.76 -1.01 -13.16
C ALA A 67 -5.35 0.26 -13.91
N ILE A 68 -5.11 1.36 -13.19
CA ILE A 68 -4.65 2.64 -13.74
C ILE A 68 -3.27 2.47 -14.40
N ALA A 69 -2.33 1.83 -13.71
CA ALA A 69 -0.98 1.59 -14.23
C ALA A 69 -1.00 0.72 -15.50
N LYS A 70 -1.81 -0.35 -15.50
CA LYS A 70 -1.98 -1.21 -16.69
C LYS A 70 -2.62 -0.47 -17.86
N ALA A 71 -3.60 0.41 -17.61
CA ALA A 71 -4.22 1.21 -18.66
C ALA A 71 -3.21 2.17 -19.30
N ALA A 72 -2.40 2.86 -18.48
CA ALA A 72 -1.35 3.76 -18.97
C ALA A 72 -0.30 3.01 -19.80
N GLN A 73 0.13 1.83 -19.33
CA GLN A 73 1.08 1.00 -20.05
C GLN A 73 0.53 0.50 -21.39
N ARG A 74 -0.72 0.00 -21.43
CA ARG A 74 -1.36 -0.44 -22.67
C ARG A 74 -1.45 0.69 -23.70
N LEU A 75 -1.76 1.92 -23.26
CA LEU A 75 -1.83 3.07 -24.14
C LEU A 75 -0.45 3.40 -24.72
N LEU A 76 0.60 3.43 -23.90
CA LEU A 76 1.97 3.63 -24.37
C LEU A 76 2.38 2.55 -25.38
N ASP A 77 2.13 1.27 -25.07
CA ASP A 77 2.45 0.16 -25.96
C ASP A 77 1.69 0.25 -27.29
N TYR A 78 0.43 0.69 -27.29
CA TYR A 78 -0.33 0.94 -28.51
C TYR A 78 0.34 2.02 -29.38
N TYR A 79 0.75 3.15 -28.79
CA TYR A 79 1.41 4.24 -29.53
C TYR A 79 2.78 3.84 -30.08
N ILE A 80 3.52 3.01 -29.36
CA ILE A 80 4.79 2.44 -29.84
C ILE A 80 4.53 1.49 -31.02
N ARG A 81 3.58 0.60 -30.89
CA ARG A 81 3.24 -0.40 -31.92
C ARG A 81 2.72 0.24 -33.21
N THR A 82 1.97 1.34 -33.09
CA THR A 82 1.46 2.11 -34.24
C THR A 82 2.47 3.09 -34.83
N GLY A 83 3.71 3.10 -34.33
CA GLY A 83 4.76 4.01 -34.81
C GLY A 83 4.61 5.46 -34.39
N LYS A 84 3.58 5.82 -33.63
CA LYS A 84 3.33 7.21 -33.17
C LYS A 84 4.33 7.70 -32.11
N ILE A 85 4.92 6.77 -31.37
CA ILE A 85 6.00 7.04 -30.41
C ILE A 85 7.12 6.06 -30.68
N LYS A 86 8.34 6.57 -30.89
CA LYS A 86 9.54 5.75 -31.01
C LYS A 86 10.12 5.47 -29.62
N ARG A 87 10.42 4.21 -29.33
CA ARG A 87 11.12 3.84 -28.10
C ARG A 87 12.56 4.35 -28.16
N ALA A 88 13.06 4.89 -27.05
CA ALA A 88 14.47 5.33 -27.00
C ALA A 88 15.40 4.11 -27.12
N GLU A 89 16.51 4.30 -27.80
CA GLU A 89 17.53 3.24 -28.03
C GLU A 89 18.50 3.13 -26.84
N LYS A 90 18.62 4.20 -26.04
CA LYS A 90 19.51 4.26 -24.88
C LYS A 90 18.79 4.64 -23.61
N CYS A 91 19.31 4.19 -22.48
CA CYS A 91 18.80 4.56 -21.16
C CYS A 91 19.12 6.03 -20.88
N GLU A 92 18.13 6.84 -20.51
CA GLU A 92 18.30 8.25 -20.16
C GLU A 92 19.13 8.50 -18.91
N GLU A 93 19.30 7.48 -18.05
CA GLU A 93 20.05 7.64 -16.79
C GLU A 93 21.47 7.12 -16.87
N CYS A 94 21.71 5.95 -17.46
CA CYS A 94 23.04 5.34 -17.53
C CYS A 94 23.63 5.23 -18.94
N GLY A 95 22.90 5.69 -19.98
CA GLY A 95 23.36 5.66 -21.35
C GLY A 95 23.44 4.27 -21.99
N ALA A 96 23.14 3.20 -21.29
CA ALA A 96 23.27 1.82 -21.82
C ALA A 96 22.36 1.59 -23.04
N THR A 97 22.93 1.04 -24.10
CA THR A 97 22.23 0.67 -25.35
C THR A 97 21.99 -0.83 -25.49
N ASN A 98 22.80 -1.63 -24.80
CA ASN A 98 22.76 -3.11 -24.84
C ASN A 98 21.68 -3.72 -23.93
N LYS A 99 20.79 -2.93 -23.37
CA LYS A 99 19.74 -3.37 -22.44
C LYS A 99 18.36 -3.01 -22.96
N LYS A 100 17.37 -3.83 -22.62
CA LYS A 100 15.97 -3.50 -22.91
C LYS A 100 15.58 -2.20 -22.21
N ILE A 101 15.12 -1.23 -22.99
CA ILE A 101 14.65 0.07 -22.49
C ILE A 101 13.14 0.02 -22.28
N GLU A 102 12.69 0.45 -21.11
CA GLU A 102 11.29 0.46 -20.67
C GLU A 102 10.81 1.90 -20.42
N GLY A 103 9.54 2.16 -20.71
CA GLY A 103 8.91 3.46 -20.39
C GLY A 103 8.53 3.54 -18.91
N ALA A 104 9.28 4.29 -18.13
CA ALA A 104 9.02 4.50 -16.71
C ALA A 104 8.02 5.64 -16.52
N HIS A 105 6.79 5.32 -16.09
CA HIS A 105 5.76 6.31 -15.79
C HIS A 105 6.00 6.94 -14.42
N TYR A 106 6.00 8.26 -14.34
CA TYR A 106 5.99 9.01 -13.07
C TYR A 106 4.61 9.60 -12.76
N ASP A 107 3.75 9.79 -13.77
CA ASP A 107 2.38 10.24 -13.63
C ASP A 107 1.47 9.48 -14.60
N TYR A 108 0.63 8.60 -14.09
CA TYR A 108 -0.29 7.78 -14.89
C TYR A 108 -1.44 8.59 -15.51
N THR A 109 -1.65 9.86 -15.14
CA THR A 109 -2.60 10.75 -15.81
C THR A 109 -2.04 11.29 -17.12
N LYS A 110 -0.72 11.13 -17.32
CA LYS A 110 0.01 11.51 -18.54
C LYS A 110 0.72 10.29 -19.14
N PRO A 111 -0.03 9.31 -19.65
CA PRO A 111 0.49 7.97 -19.96
C PRO A 111 1.55 7.95 -21.08
N LEU A 112 1.63 8.99 -21.88
CA LEU A 112 2.62 9.10 -22.96
C LEU A 112 3.89 9.86 -22.53
N LYS A 113 3.88 10.49 -21.32
CA LYS A 113 5.06 11.12 -20.75
C LYS A 113 5.78 10.11 -19.86
N VAL A 114 6.85 9.51 -20.39
CA VAL A 114 7.66 8.51 -19.70
C VAL A 114 9.14 8.87 -19.76
N ARG A 115 9.91 8.35 -18.81
CA ARG A 115 11.36 8.30 -18.94
C ARG A 115 11.75 6.94 -19.52
N TRP A 116 12.72 6.95 -20.44
CA TRP A 116 13.21 5.74 -21.06
C TRP A 116 14.37 5.19 -20.26
N LEU A 117 14.14 4.14 -19.48
CA LEU A 117 15.11 3.59 -18.55
C LEU A 117 15.34 2.10 -18.80
N CYS A 118 16.58 1.63 -18.62
CA CYS A 118 16.82 0.20 -18.53
C CYS A 118 16.25 -0.34 -17.20
N ARG A 119 16.04 -1.65 -17.11
CA ARG A 119 15.41 -2.32 -15.96
C ARG A 119 16.04 -1.95 -14.62
N SER A 120 17.37 -1.90 -14.54
CA SER A 120 18.09 -1.58 -13.29
C SER A 120 17.87 -0.13 -12.86
N CYS A 121 17.90 0.82 -13.80
CA CYS A 121 17.65 2.23 -13.52
C CYS A 121 16.17 2.46 -13.19
N HIS A 122 15.23 1.78 -13.86
CA HIS A 122 13.80 1.85 -13.55
C HIS A 122 13.50 1.41 -12.12
N ILE A 123 14.08 0.29 -11.66
CA ILE A 123 13.93 -0.18 -10.27
C ILE A 123 14.50 0.84 -9.27
N ARG A 124 15.69 1.41 -9.54
CA ARG A 124 16.28 2.45 -8.69
C ARG A 124 15.41 3.71 -8.66
N TRP A 125 14.89 4.12 -9.81
CA TRP A 125 13.97 5.23 -9.93
C TRP A 125 12.71 5.04 -9.09
N ASP A 126 12.06 3.86 -9.18
CA ASP A 126 10.85 3.55 -8.42
C ASP A 126 11.09 3.53 -6.91
N LYS A 127 12.28 3.08 -6.46
CA LYS A 127 12.68 3.14 -5.05
C LYS A 127 12.86 4.57 -4.53
N LYS A 128 13.48 5.44 -5.34
CA LYS A 128 13.68 6.87 -4.99
C LYS A 128 12.37 7.68 -5.06
N ASN A 129 11.44 7.27 -5.93
CA ASN A 129 10.18 7.95 -6.17
C ASN A 129 9.01 6.99 -5.89
N PRO A 130 8.77 6.61 -4.64
CA PRO A 130 7.71 5.66 -4.29
C PRO A 130 6.35 6.21 -4.69
N LYS A 131 5.61 5.45 -5.49
CA LYS A 131 4.29 5.81 -5.98
C LYS A 131 3.26 5.54 -4.90
N ASN A 132 2.78 6.58 -4.21
CA ASN A 132 1.71 6.43 -3.23
C ASN A 132 0.38 6.10 -3.94
N ALA A 133 -0.17 4.92 -3.64
CA ALA A 133 -1.39 4.41 -4.26
C ALA A 133 -2.59 5.37 -4.09
N THR A 134 -2.73 5.99 -2.93
CA THR A 134 -3.81 6.95 -2.65
C THR A 134 -3.68 8.21 -3.51
N VAL A 135 -2.47 8.73 -3.66
CA VAL A 135 -2.20 9.92 -4.51
C VAL A 135 -2.49 9.61 -5.97
N ILE A 136 -2.08 8.44 -6.46
CA ILE A 136 -2.35 8.01 -7.83
C ILE A 136 -3.85 7.96 -8.11
N VAL A 137 -4.62 7.33 -7.22
CA VAL A 137 -6.08 7.21 -7.38
C VAL A 137 -6.75 8.59 -7.35
N LYS A 138 -6.40 9.46 -6.40
CA LYS A 138 -6.95 10.83 -6.32
C LYS A 138 -6.63 11.66 -7.58
N ARG A 139 -5.40 11.61 -8.08
CA ARG A 139 -5.02 12.30 -9.32
C ARG A 139 -5.81 11.81 -10.52
N TRP A 140 -5.99 10.50 -10.65
CA TRP A 140 -6.77 9.90 -11.71
C TRP A 140 -8.25 10.31 -11.67
N GLU A 141 -8.87 10.29 -10.49
CA GLU A 141 -10.26 10.72 -10.30
C GLU A 141 -10.45 12.19 -10.68
N ASN A 142 -9.54 13.06 -10.29
CA ASN A 142 -9.58 14.47 -10.67
C ASN A 142 -9.39 14.67 -12.18
N TYR A 143 -8.49 13.90 -12.81
CA TYR A 143 -8.30 13.91 -14.25
C TYR A 143 -9.57 13.45 -14.99
N ALA A 144 -10.18 12.35 -14.56
CA ALA A 144 -11.41 11.84 -15.15
C ALA A 144 -12.57 12.84 -15.05
N LYS A 145 -12.74 13.49 -13.87
CA LYS A 145 -13.74 14.57 -13.69
C LYS A 145 -13.51 15.76 -14.63
N LYS A 146 -12.26 16.20 -14.78
CA LYS A 146 -11.91 17.30 -15.71
C LYS A 146 -12.18 16.93 -17.16
N LYS A 147 -11.92 15.67 -17.55
CA LYS A 147 -12.17 15.19 -18.91
C LYS A 147 -13.66 15.11 -19.21
N ALA A 148 -14.47 14.61 -18.26
CA ALA A 148 -15.92 14.54 -18.41
C ALA A 148 -16.55 15.94 -18.59
N LYS A 149 -16.07 16.96 -17.87
CA LYS A 149 -16.54 18.36 -18.02
C LYS A 149 -16.19 19.02 -19.36
N LYS A 150 -15.27 18.47 -20.13
CA LYS A 150 -14.88 19.01 -21.45
C LYS A 150 -15.66 18.39 -22.60
N ILE A 151 -16.42 17.34 -22.35
CA ILE A 151 -17.20 16.61 -23.36
C ILE A 151 -18.67 17.06 -23.36
N ASN A 152 -19.09 17.66 -22.24
CA ASN A 152 -20.38 18.36 -22.11
C ASN A 152 -20.20 19.87 -22.36
#